data_3201be3b32af96370071c8b40945437d
#
_entry.id   3201be3b32af96370071c8b40945437d
#
_cell.length_a   1.000
_cell.length_b   1.000
_cell.length_c   1.000
_cell.angle_alpha   90.00
_cell.angle_beta   90.00
_cell.angle_gamma   90.00
#
_symmetry.space_group_name_H-M   'P 1'
#
loop_
_entity.id
_entity.type
_entity.pdbx_description
1 polymer ?
#
loop_
_entity_poly.entity_id
_entity_poly.type
_entity_poly.pdbx_seq_one_letter_code
_entity_poly.pdbx_strand_id
1 'polypeptide(L)'
;MSAVTTHRAGSSKVAAIHDLLTRDPVCLEIVHYLTQNSGAADTVRGIAEWWIKRDVPTTLEALLRLQESGIVESYAIQDYGAFVYAYTKNPILRYLVTRCVAGTSRERGRWPDRVEGL
;
A
#
# COMPACT_ATOMS: atom_id res chain seq x y z
N MET A 1 14.15 24.88 -15.15
CA MET A 1 14.06 24.20 -14.03
C MET A 1 12.75 23.65 -13.78
N SER A 2 11.77 24.43 -13.65
CA SER A 2 10.50 23.89 -13.34
C SER A 2 10.04 22.92 -14.40
N ALA A 3 10.38 23.15 -15.62
CA ALA A 3 9.96 22.25 -16.68
C ALA A 3 10.48 20.86 -16.43
N VAL A 4 11.68 20.78 -15.97
CA VAL A 4 12.29 19.51 -15.74
C VAL A 4 11.57 18.80 -14.61
N THR A 5 11.27 19.53 -13.57
CA THR A 5 10.59 18.96 -12.44
C THR A 5 9.24 18.44 -12.84
N THR A 6 8.52 19.20 -13.62
CA THR A 6 7.20 18.79 -14.03
C THR A 6 7.28 17.55 -14.89
N HIS A 7 8.25 17.50 -15.75
CA HIS A 7 8.40 16.39 -16.64
C HIS A 7 8.65 15.10 -15.88
N ARG A 8 9.32 15.19 -14.76
CA ARG A 8 9.58 14.02 -14.01
C ARG A 8 8.53 13.65 -13.03
N ALA A 9 7.48 14.40 -12.93
CA ALA A 9 6.43 14.12 -11.97
C ALA A 9 5.96 12.66 -12.01
N GLY A 10 5.75 12.12 -13.18
CA GLY A 10 5.28 10.75 -13.28
C GLY A 10 6.31 9.75 -12.77
N SER A 11 7.54 9.93 -13.18
CA SER A 11 8.60 9.06 -12.73
C SER A 11 8.82 9.18 -11.25
N SER A 12 8.70 10.39 -10.73
CA SER A 12 8.88 10.60 -9.31
C SER A 12 7.82 9.89 -8.51
N LYS A 13 6.60 9.84 -9.03
CA LYS A 13 5.52 9.18 -8.33
C LYS A 13 5.78 7.67 -8.24
N VAL A 14 6.19 7.06 -9.32
CA VAL A 14 6.50 5.66 -9.34
C VAL A 14 7.65 5.36 -8.38
N ALA A 15 8.70 6.17 -8.44
CA ALA A 15 9.85 5.98 -7.58
C ALA A 15 9.46 6.13 -6.11
N ALA A 16 8.60 7.08 -5.80
CA ALA A 16 8.17 7.30 -4.42
C ALA A 16 7.37 6.11 -3.91
N ILE A 17 6.49 5.56 -4.73
CA ILE A 17 5.71 4.40 -4.31
C ILE A 17 6.63 3.21 -4.11
N HIS A 18 7.51 2.97 -5.05
CA HIS A 18 8.43 1.84 -4.97
C HIS A 18 9.30 1.98 -3.71
N ASP A 19 9.79 3.18 -3.45
CA ASP A 19 10.62 3.42 -2.31
C ASP A 19 9.87 3.17 -1.01
N LEU A 20 8.65 3.66 -0.92
CA LEU A 20 7.84 3.46 0.27
C LEU A 20 7.61 1.97 0.53
N LEU A 21 7.21 1.23 -0.49
CA LEU A 21 6.91 -0.18 -0.32
C LEU A 21 8.16 -1.01 -0.04
N THR A 22 9.29 -0.57 -0.55
CA THR A 22 10.53 -1.29 -0.32
C THR A 22 11.04 -1.07 1.09
N ARG A 23 10.90 0.14 1.60
CA ARG A 23 11.43 0.46 2.91
C ARG A 23 10.49 0.17 4.06
N ASP A 24 9.22 0.08 3.79
CA ASP A 24 8.23 -0.07 4.85
C ASP A 24 7.48 -1.37 4.69
N PRO A 25 7.91 -2.42 5.38
CA PRO A 25 7.27 -3.73 5.23
C PRO A 25 5.80 -3.74 5.64
N VAL A 26 5.40 -2.89 6.57
CA VAL A 26 4.01 -2.86 6.98
C VAL A 26 3.15 -2.28 5.86
N CYS A 27 3.63 -1.21 5.23
CA CYS A 27 2.93 -0.65 4.10
C CYS A 27 2.84 -1.68 2.97
N LEU A 28 3.91 -2.43 2.74
CA LEU A 28 3.89 -3.43 1.69
C LEU A 28 2.86 -4.51 1.99
N GLU A 29 2.76 -4.94 3.24
CA GLU A 29 1.79 -5.97 3.60
C GLU A 29 0.37 -5.51 3.36
N ILE A 30 0.06 -4.27 3.71
CA ILE A 30 -1.28 -3.73 3.51
C ILE A 30 -1.57 -3.64 2.03
N VAL A 31 -0.62 -3.12 1.26
CA VAL A 31 -0.83 -2.92 -0.16
C VAL A 31 -0.94 -4.27 -0.88
N HIS A 32 -0.16 -5.24 -0.46
CA HIS A 32 -0.23 -6.56 -1.05
C HIS A 32 -1.65 -7.12 -0.84
N TYR A 33 -2.20 -6.94 0.34
CA TYR A 33 -3.56 -7.40 0.62
C TYR A 33 -4.55 -6.69 -0.30
N LEU A 34 -4.37 -5.38 -0.48
CA LEU A 34 -5.28 -4.60 -1.31
C LEU A 34 -5.21 -4.98 -2.79
N THR A 35 -4.03 -5.33 -3.28
CA THR A 35 -3.94 -5.72 -4.68
C THR A 35 -4.65 -7.04 -4.92
N GLN A 36 -4.78 -7.86 -3.89
CA GLN A 36 -5.48 -9.12 -4.04
C GLN A 36 -6.95 -9.02 -3.63
N ASN A 37 -7.31 -7.98 -2.93
CA ASN A 37 -8.68 -7.78 -2.48
C ASN A 37 -9.05 -6.32 -2.70
N SER A 38 -9.11 -5.93 -3.97
CA SER A 38 -9.21 -4.51 -4.32
C SER A 38 -10.48 -3.81 -3.83
N GLY A 39 -11.48 -4.56 -3.47
CA GLY A 39 -12.70 -3.96 -2.94
C GLY A 39 -12.75 -3.95 -1.43
N ALA A 40 -11.70 -4.41 -0.76
CA ALA A 40 -11.74 -4.51 0.69
C ALA A 40 -11.67 -3.14 1.35
N ALA A 41 -12.37 -3.00 2.46
CA ALA A 41 -12.34 -1.78 3.26
C ALA A 41 -12.57 -2.19 4.69
N ASP A 42 -11.85 -1.58 5.61
CA ASP A 42 -11.97 -1.97 7.01
C ASP A 42 -11.44 -0.85 7.89
N THR A 43 -11.74 -0.95 9.18
CA THR A 43 -11.20 -0.02 10.15
C THR A 43 -9.75 -0.38 10.40
N VAL A 44 -9.02 0.51 11.09
CA VAL A 44 -7.64 0.22 11.37
C VAL A 44 -7.52 -1.05 12.21
N ARG A 45 -8.45 -1.26 13.14
CA ARG A 45 -8.40 -2.46 13.95
C ARG A 45 -8.61 -3.72 13.09
N GLY A 46 -9.57 -3.68 12.18
CA GLY A 46 -9.80 -4.81 11.30
C GLY A 46 -8.60 -5.11 10.43
N ILE A 47 -7.99 -4.06 9.90
CA ILE A 47 -6.81 -4.25 9.08
C ILE A 47 -5.68 -4.86 9.89
N ALA A 48 -5.48 -4.33 11.10
CA ALA A 48 -4.41 -4.82 11.95
C ALA A 48 -4.63 -6.27 12.33
N GLU A 49 -5.84 -6.64 12.69
CA GLU A 49 -6.12 -7.98 13.16
C GLU A 49 -6.29 -9.02 12.06
N TRP A 50 -6.95 -8.63 10.98
CA TRP A 50 -7.31 -9.60 9.98
C TRP A 50 -6.50 -9.58 8.70
N TRP A 51 -6.02 -8.41 8.31
CA TRP A 51 -5.25 -8.32 7.08
C TRP A 51 -3.78 -8.66 7.27
N ILE A 52 -3.16 -8.05 8.26
CA ILE A 52 -1.71 -8.16 8.41
C ILE A 52 -1.22 -8.70 9.74
N LYS A 53 -2.10 -8.89 10.69
CA LYS A 53 -1.74 -9.45 12.00
C LYS A 53 -0.64 -8.66 12.69
N ARG A 54 -0.87 -7.39 12.87
CA ARG A 54 0.06 -6.52 13.56
C ARG A 54 -0.69 -5.64 14.54
N ASP A 55 0.02 -4.96 15.39
CA ASP A 55 -0.62 -4.09 16.38
C ASP A 55 -1.26 -2.87 15.71
N VAL A 56 -2.23 -2.30 16.37
CA VAL A 56 -2.99 -1.19 15.82
C VAL A 56 -2.12 0.06 15.61
N PRO A 57 -1.28 0.49 16.56
CA PRO A 57 -0.48 1.69 16.32
C PRO A 57 0.44 1.59 15.11
N THR A 58 1.08 0.45 14.92
CA THR A 58 1.97 0.25 13.78
C THR A 58 1.17 0.28 12.49
N THR A 59 -0.01 -0.35 12.51
CA THR A 59 -0.88 -0.39 11.33
C THR A 59 -1.38 1.01 11.00
N LEU A 60 -1.75 1.78 12.00
CA LEU A 60 -2.25 3.12 11.75
C LEU A 60 -1.16 4.00 11.13
N GLU A 61 0.07 3.91 11.61
CA GLU A 61 1.13 4.70 11.04
C GLU A 61 1.34 4.36 9.57
N ALA A 62 1.28 3.09 9.24
CA ALA A 62 1.45 2.68 7.86
C ALA A 62 0.28 3.18 7.00
N LEU A 63 -0.94 3.11 7.52
CA LEU A 63 -2.09 3.58 6.78
C LEU A 63 -2.00 5.08 6.52
N LEU A 64 -1.50 5.84 7.48
CA LEU A 64 -1.34 7.27 7.29
C LEU A 64 -0.31 7.58 6.20
N ARG A 65 0.76 6.82 6.15
CA ARG A 65 1.75 7.01 5.10
C ARG A 65 1.17 6.63 3.74
N LEU A 66 0.37 5.57 3.68
CA LEU A 66 -0.26 5.17 2.43
C LEU A 66 -1.32 6.18 2.02
N GLN A 67 -2.00 6.79 2.97
CA GLN A 67 -2.98 7.80 2.67
C GLN A 67 -2.30 9.05 2.13
N GLU A 68 -1.16 9.41 2.69
CA GLU A 68 -0.41 10.55 2.23
C GLU A 68 0.05 10.35 0.79
N SER A 69 0.37 9.14 0.42
CA SER A 69 0.81 8.85 -0.93
C SER A 69 -0.35 8.69 -1.90
N GLY A 70 -1.58 8.70 -1.40
CA GLY A 70 -2.76 8.55 -2.25
C GLY A 70 -3.15 7.11 -2.53
N ILE A 71 -2.41 6.15 -2.02
CA ILE A 71 -2.71 4.75 -2.28
C ILE A 71 -3.93 4.29 -1.52
N VAL A 72 -4.14 4.83 -0.32
CA VAL A 72 -5.26 4.47 0.51
C VAL A 72 -6.13 5.72 0.74
N GLU A 73 -7.42 5.52 0.78
CA GLU A 73 -8.39 6.58 1.08
C GLU A 73 -9.11 6.22 2.36
N SER A 74 -9.55 7.22 3.09
CA SER A 74 -10.29 6.95 4.31
C SER A 74 -11.66 7.60 4.23
N TYR A 75 -12.65 6.93 4.82
CA TYR A 75 -14.01 7.42 4.83
C TYR A 75 -14.55 7.35 6.25
N ALA A 76 -15.25 8.38 6.68
CA ALA A 76 -15.86 8.39 8.01
C ALA A 76 -17.10 7.51 7.99
N ILE A 77 -17.28 6.74 9.06
CA ILE A 77 -18.48 5.94 9.19
C ILE A 77 -19.43 6.78 10.04
N GLN A 78 -20.55 7.13 9.45
CA GLN A 78 -21.51 7.92 10.16
C GLN A 78 -21.97 7.19 11.37
N ASP A 79 -22.26 7.84 12.41
CA ASP A 79 -22.82 7.26 13.60
C ASP A 79 -21.80 6.52 14.49
N TYR A 80 -20.62 6.27 14.03
CA TYR A 80 -19.66 5.54 14.85
C TYR A 80 -18.39 6.32 15.12
N GLY A 81 -18.19 7.43 14.48
CA GLY A 81 -16.98 8.22 14.69
C GLY A 81 -15.69 7.50 14.33
N ALA A 82 -15.78 6.49 13.50
CA ALA A 82 -14.62 5.74 13.09
C ALA A 82 -14.35 5.94 11.61
N PHE A 83 -13.17 5.54 11.17
CA PHE A 83 -12.82 5.63 9.75
C PHE A 83 -12.60 4.26 9.16
N VAL A 84 -12.95 4.12 7.90
CA VAL A 84 -12.70 2.90 7.15
C VAL A 84 -11.66 3.26 6.10
N TYR A 85 -10.69 2.40 5.89
CA TYR A 85 -9.63 2.62 4.93
C TYR A 85 -9.80 1.67 3.75
N ALA A 86 -9.59 2.18 2.56
CA ALA A 86 -9.81 1.40 1.35
C ALA A 86 -8.78 1.76 0.29
N TYR A 87 -8.63 0.89 -0.70
CA TYR A 87 -7.72 1.12 -1.80
C TYR A 87 -8.20 2.32 -2.62
N THR A 88 -7.27 3.07 -3.16
CA THR A 88 -7.63 4.21 -4.01
C THR A 88 -8.47 3.73 -5.17
N LYS A 89 -9.35 4.58 -5.67
CA LYS A 89 -10.15 4.26 -6.82
C LYS A 89 -9.51 4.73 -8.11
N ASN A 90 -8.38 5.40 -8.01
CA ASN A 90 -7.69 5.93 -9.17
C ASN A 90 -7.03 4.78 -9.94
N PRO A 91 -7.48 4.48 -11.14
CA PRO A 91 -6.96 3.33 -11.89
C PRO A 91 -5.49 3.45 -12.25
N ILE A 92 -5.00 4.65 -12.44
CA ILE A 92 -3.61 4.82 -12.75
C ILE A 92 -2.75 4.51 -11.55
N LEU A 93 -3.17 4.96 -10.37
CA LEU A 93 -2.45 4.66 -9.16
C LEU A 93 -2.48 3.16 -8.88
N ARG A 94 -3.62 2.54 -9.08
CA ARG A 94 -3.71 1.09 -8.87
C ARG A 94 -2.77 0.35 -9.80
N TYR A 95 -2.66 0.81 -11.03
CA TYR A 95 -1.76 0.18 -11.98
C TYR A 95 -0.31 0.31 -11.52
N LEU A 96 0.08 1.51 -11.11
CA LEU A 96 1.44 1.75 -10.67
C LEU A 96 1.77 0.92 -9.42
N VAL A 97 0.82 0.88 -8.50
CA VAL A 97 1.00 0.12 -7.27
C VAL A 97 1.17 -1.37 -7.59
N THR A 98 0.35 -1.88 -8.48
CA THR A 98 0.42 -3.29 -8.84
C THR A 98 1.79 -3.62 -9.43
N ARG A 99 2.31 -2.73 -10.25
CA ARG A 99 3.62 -2.95 -10.82
C ARG A 99 4.72 -2.94 -9.77
N CYS A 100 4.61 -2.05 -8.81
CA CYS A 100 5.60 -1.97 -7.76
C CYS A 100 5.55 -3.21 -6.87
N VAL A 101 4.36 -3.68 -6.57
CA VAL A 101 4.23 -4.86 -5.72
C VAL A 101 4.75 -6.09 -6.45
N ALA A 102 4.48 -6.20 -7.74
CA ALA A 102 4.96 -7.33 -8.52
C ALA A 102 6.48 -7.38 -8.53
N GLY A 103 7.11 -6.22 -8.68
CA GLY A 103 8.56 -6.17 -8.65
C GLY A 103 9.13 -6.58 -7.31
N THR A 104 8.49 -6.10 -6.24
CA THR A 104 8.95 -6.43 -4.91
C THR A 104 8.76 -7.91 -4.64
N SER A 105 7.66 -8.46 -5.06
CA SER A 105 7.39 -9.87 -4.85
C SER A 105 8.39 -10.71 -5.60
N ARG A 106 8.77 -10.27 -6.78
CA ARG A 106 9.70 -11.03 -7.56
C ARG A 106 11.05 -11.08 -6.88
N GLU A 107 11.47 -10.00 -6.30
CA GLU A 107 12.71 -9.96 -5.59
C GLU A 107 12.67 -10.93 -4.43
N ARG A 108 11.57 -10.93 -3.71
CA ARG A 108 11.47 -11.81 -2.59
C ARG A 108 11.41 -13.22 -3.06
N GLY A 109 10.86 -13.47 -4.19
CA GLY A 109 10.76 -14.80 -4.71
C GLY A 109 12.08 -15.44 -4.98
N ARG A 110 13.15 -14.68 -4.97
CA ARG A 110 14.42 -15.27 -5.23
C ARG A 110 15.00 -15.88 -4.01
N TRP A 111 14.47 -15.64 -2.89
CA TRP A 111 15.04 -16.18 -1.70
C TRP A 111 14.85 -17.65 -1.65
N PRO A 112 15.79 -18.28 -1.09
CA PRO A 112 15.82 -19.68 -1.00
C PRO A 112 14.61 -20.33 -0.50
N ASP A 113 14.04 -19.74 0.28
CA ASP A 113 12.91 -20.33 0.80
C ASP A 113 12.12 -20.77 -0.33
N ARG A 114 12.29 -20.26 -1.39
CA ARG A 114 11.52 -20.63 -2.42
C ARG A 114 11.66 -22.01 -2.56
N VAL A 115 12.59 -22.37 -2.11
CA VAL A 115 12.86 -23.61 -2.19
C VAL A 115 11.93 -24.44 -1.62
N GLU A 116 11.44 -24.01 -0.69
CA GLU A 116 10.56 -24.73 -0.10
C GLU A 116 9.71 -25.30 -1.01
N GLY A 117 9.47 -24.67 -1.91
CA GLY A 117 8.66 -25.22 -2.86
C GLY A 117 9.14 -26.59 -3.06
N LEU A 118 10.19 -26.80 -2.59
CA LEU A 118 10.72 -27.98 -2.83
C LEU A 118 10.42 -29.01 -1.99
#